data_2acad3665127b20e3a87b54dd0e0bd0a
#
_entry.id   2acad3665127b20e3a87b54dd0e0bd0a
#
_cell.length_a   1.000
_cell.length_b   1.000
_cell.length_c   1.000
_cell.angle_alpha   90.00
_cell.angle_beta   90.00
_cell.angle_gamma   90.00
#
_symmetry.space_group_name_H-M   'P 1'
#
loop_
_entity.id
_entity.type
_entity.pdbx_description
1 polymer ?
#
loop_
_entity_poly.entity_id
_entity_poly.type
_entity_poly.pdbx_seq_one_letter_code
_entity_poly.pdbx_strand_id
1 'polypeptide(L)'
;TDYNGRELYRQDIQHWQALTPQNAYQMATLLKNVVNSGTGSRARVDGHVIAGKTGTSNDENDAWFVGFSPSLVTGVYVGFDQLQSLGKQEQGGRTAAPIFRYYRSQIEDLYNDQPQDFTMPPGITMQDGLAFQGVPGPGLSAIDNASEDPATGSSTPETPDTSGGGEDLMRQMF
;
A
#
# COMPACT_ATOMS: atom_id res chain seq x y z
N THR A 1 -11.03 -29.10 -12.96
CA THR A 1 -11.79 -30.37 -13.10
C THR A 1 -12.56 -30.34 -14.42
N ASP A 2 -12.83 -31.52 -14.99
CA ASP A 2 -13.75 -31.66 -16.12
C ASP A 2 -15.22 -31.69 -15.63
N TYR A 3 -16.17 -31.84 -16.58
CA TYR A 3 -17.60 -31.86 -16.26
C TYR A 3 -18.05 -33.08 -15.41
N ASN A 4 -17.20 -34.12 -15.31
CA ASN A 4 -17.41 -35.29 -14.45
C ASN A 4 -16.77 -35.16 -13.06
N GLY A 5 -16.16 -33.99 -12.76
CA GLY A 5 -15.45 -33.76 -11.50
C GLY A 5 -14.03 -34.35 -11.46
N ARG A 6 -13.52 -34.89 -12.57
CA ARG A 6 -12.16 -35.41 -12.63
C ARG A 6 -11.15 -34.26 -12.63
N GLU A 7 -10.15 -34.32 -11.76
CA GLU A 7 -9.06 -33.38 -11.73
C GLU A 7 -8.22 -33.47 -13.01
N LEU A 8 -8.16 -32.39 -13.79
CA LEU A 8 -7.38 -32.31 -15.02
C LEU A 8 -5.95 -31.84 -14.73
N TYR A 9 -5.80 -30.95 -13.79
CA TYR A 9 -4.53 -30.36 -13.41
C TYR A 9 -4.62 -29.81 -11.98
N ARG A 10 -3.61 -30.07 -11.19
CA ARG A 10 -3.37 -29.42 -9.90
C ARG A 10 -1.99 -28.78 -9.94
N GLN A 11 -1.94 -27.48 -9.76
CA GLN A 11 -0.67 -26.78 -9.66
C GLN A 11 -0.04 -27.07 -8.30
N ASP A 12 1.22 -27.47 -8.30
CA ASP A 12 2.02 -27.51 -7.09
C ASP A 12 2.30 -26.08 -6.64
N ILE A 13 1.82 -25.72 -5.45
CA ILE A 13 2.02 -24.40 -4.88
C ILE A 13 3.45 -24.34 -4.36
N GLN A 14 4.30 -23.57 -5.05
CA GLN A 14 5.64 -23.28 -4.59
C GLN A 14 5.60 -21.96 -3.79
N HIS A 15 6.15 -22.00 -2.60
CA HIS A 15 6.27 -20.83 -1.73
C HIS A 15 7.73 -20.44 -1.59
N TRP A 16 8.03 -19.15 -1.79
CA TRP A 16 9.31 -18.57 -1.43
C TRP A 16 9.06 -17.26 -0.68
N GLN A 17 9.91 -16.98 0.28
CA GLN A 17 9.81 -15.77 1.07
C GLN A 17 10.46 -14.60 0.33
N ALA A 18 9.63 -13.66 -0.17
CA ALA A 18 10.09 -12.48 -0.89
C ALA A 18 10.51 -11.33 0.06
N LEU A 19 9.84 -11.20 1.22
CA LEU A 19 10.10 -10.16 2.23
C LEU A 19 10.29 -10.79 3.61
N THR A 20 11.08 -10.13 4.46
CA THR A 20 11.10 -10.51 5.87
C THR A 20 9.74 -10.27 6.51
N PRO A 21 9.33 -11.03 7.54
CA PRO A 21 8.07 -10.81 8.24
C PRO A 21 7.93 -9.38 8.78
N GLN A 22 9.04 -8.78 9.23
CA GLN A 22 9.07 -7.39 9.72
C GLN A 22 8.74 -6.40 8.61
N ASN A 23 9.38 -6.50 7.44
CA ASN A 23 9.13 -5.61 6.29
C ASN A 23 7.69 -5.78 5.78
N ALA A 24 7.19 -7.00 5.71
CA ALA A 24 5.80 -7.27 5.31
C ALA A 24 4.80 -6.61 6.29
N TYR A 25 5.04 -6.74 7.59
CA TYR A 25 4.20 -6.12 8.62
C TYR A 25 4.26 -4.58 8.58
N GLN A 26 5.45 -4.00 8.41
CA GLN A 26 5.61 -2.55 8.24
C GLN A 26 4.81 -2.05 7.03
N MET A 27 4.90 -2.74 5.89
CA MET A 27 4.12 -2.38 4.71
C MET A 27 2.62 -2.52 4.97
N ALA A 28 2.17 -3.60 5.62
CA ALA A 28 0.76 -3.78 5.97
C ALA A 28 0.24 -2.65 6.85
N THR A 29 1.01 -2.18 7.85
CA THR A 29 0.60 -1.05 8.70
C THR A 29 0.51 0.27 7.93
N LEU A 30 1.44 0.54 7.01
CA LEU A 30 1.35 1.71 6.12
C LEU A 30 0.09 1.65 5.25
N LEU A 31 -0.21 0.49 4.68
CA LEU A 31 -1.40 0.30 3.83
C LEU A 31 -2.70 0.30 4.63
N LYS A 32 -2.71 -0.12 5.91
CA LYS A 32 -3.84 0.11 6.84
C LYS A 32 -4.11 1.61 7.00
N ASN A 33 -3.07 2.43 7.16
CA ASN A 33 -3.23 3.88 7.30
C ASN A 33 -3.78 4.53 6.02
N VAL A 34 -3.44 4.03 4.83
CA VAL A 34 -4.06 4.49 3.57
C VAL A 34 -5.58 4.29 3.58
N VAL A 35 -6.05 3.18 4.15
CA VAL A 35 -7.48 2.88 4.27
C VAL A 35 -8.11 3.60 5.45
N ASN A 36 -7.41 3.75 6.57
CA ASN A 36 -7.98 4.38 7.76
C ASN A 36 -8.14 5.90 7.63
N SER A 37 -7.19 6.58 6.98
CA SER A 37 -7.16 8.05 6.92
C SER A 37 -6.66 8.62 5.59
N GLY A 38 -6.24 7.78 4.64
CA GLY A 38 -5.67 8.20 3.35
C GLY A 38 -6.65 8.09 2.17
N THR A 39 -6.05 7.99 0.98
CA THR A 39 -6.76 7.95 -0.30
C THR A 39 -7.67 6.72 -0.47
N GLY A 40 -7.46 5.67 0.32
CA GLY A 40 -8.25 4.44 0.33
C GLY A 40 -9.41 4.43 1.34
N SER A 41 -9.74 5.54 1.98
CA SER A 41 -10.72 5.58 3.10
C SER A 41 -12.12 5.07 2.73
N ARG A 42 -12.51 5.16 1.46
CA ARG A 42 -13.79 4.63 0.97
C ARG A 42 -13.82 3.10 0.82
N ALA A 43 -12.67 2.43 0.96
CA ALA A 43 -12.58 0.97 0.97
C ALA A 43 -12.74 0.36 2.37
N ARG A 44 -12.91 1.18 3.42
CA ARG A 44 -13.05 0.70 4.80
C ARG A 44 -14.29 -0.18 4.93
N VAL A 45 -14.09 -1.34 5.57
CA VAL A 45 -15.17 -2.27 5.95
C VAL A 45 -15.28 -2.22 7.47
N ASP A 46 -16.48 -1.91 7.96
CA ASP A 46 -16.72 -1.74 9.38
C ASP A 46 -16.51 -3.07 10.13
N GLY A 47 -15.77 -3.03 11.24
CA GLY A 47 -15.45 -4.23 12.03
C GLY A 47 -14.25 -5.05 11.50
N HIS A 48 -13.71 -4.73 10.34
CA HIS A 48 -12.65 -5.52 9.71
C HIS A 48 -11.38 -4.69 9.42
N VAL A 49 -10.22 -5.33 9.54
CA VAL A 49 -8.95 -4.72 9.21
C VAL A 49 -8.67 -4.88 7.72
N ILE A 50 -8.60 -3.75 7.03
CA ILE A 50 -8.26 -3.69 5.62
C ILE A 50 -6.99 -2.86 5.42
N ALA A 51 -6.05 -3.41 4.69
CA ALA A 51 -4.90 -2.71 4.14
C ALA A 51 -5.06 -2.59 2.62
N GLY A 52 -4.60 -1.51 2.00
CA GLY A 52 -4.75 -1.39 0.56
C GLY A 52 -4.26 -0.09 -0.02
N LYS A 53 -4.24 -0.03 -1.35
CA LYS A 53 -3.77 1.13 -2.11
C LYS A 53 -4.63 1.38 -3.34
N THR A 54 -4.89 2.66 -3.57
CA THR A 54 -5.51 3.16 -4.80
C THR A 54 -4.48 3.27 -5.92
N GLY A 55 -4.91 3.04 -7.15
CA GLY A 55 -4.18 3.36 -8.37
C GLY A 55 -5.06 4.17 -9.31
N THR A 56 -4.46 5.08 -10.05
CA THR A 56 -5.13 5.86 -11.10
C THR A 56 -4.11 6.06 -12.20
N SER A 57 -4.45 5.70 -13.43
CA SER A 57 -3.61 5.97 -14.58
C SER A 57 -3.69 7.45 -14.98
N ASN A 58 -2.77 7.88 -15.85
CA ASN A 58 -2.80 9.22 -16.42
C ASN A 58 -4.14 9.47 -17.11
N ASP A 59 -4.60 10.71 -17.07
CA ASP A 59 -5.87 11.14 -17.67
C ASP A 59 -7.12 10.40 -17.16
N GLU A 60 -7.00 9.75 -15.99
CA GLU A 60 -8.11 9.03 -15.33
C GLU A 60 -8.74 7.96 -16.25
N ASN A 61 -7.90 7.26 -17.04
CA ASN A 61 -8.38 6.18 -17.91
C ASN A 61 -8.72 4.92 -17.12
N ASP A 62 -7.97 4.65 -16.06
CA ASP A 62 -8.14 3.46 -15.23
C ASP A 62 -8.17 3.84 -13.75
N ALA A 63 -9.08 3.24 -13.04
CA ALA A 63 -9.20 3.35 -11.59
C ALA A 63 -9.01 1.98 -10.95
N TRP A 64 -8.04 1.89 -10.05
CA TRP A 64 -7.69 0.67 -9.33
C TRP A 64 -7.84 0.82 -7.82
N PHE A 65 -8.22 -0.24 -7.18
CA PHE A 65 -8.01 -0.45 -5.77
C PHE A 65 -7.60 -1.89 -5.52
N VAL A 66 -6.46 -2.10 -4.87
CA VAL A 66 -6.03 -3.41 -4.38
C VAL A 66 -5.97 -3.36 -2.88
N GLY A 67 -6.73 -4.22 -2.23
CA GLY A 67 -6.80 -4.29 -0.78
C GLY A 67 -6.84 -5.72 -0.27
N PHE A 68 -6.47 -5.90 0.99
CA PHE A 68 -6.41 -7.21 1.62
C PHE A 68 -6.70 -7.13 3.12
N SER A 69 -7.28 -8.19 3.65
CA SER A 69 -7.31 -8.56 5.06
C SER A 69 -6.28 -9.68 5.30
N PRO A 70 -6.08 -10.16 6.53
CA PRO A 70 -5.18 -11.30 6.78
C PRO A 70 -5.50 -12.56 5.95
N SER A 71 -6.75 -12.73 5.56
CA SER A 71 -7.27 -13.95 4.91
C SER A 71 -7.55 -13.82 3.42
N LEU A 72 -7.75 -12.61 2.90
CA LEU A 72 -8.24 -12.43 1.53
C LEU A 72 -7.69 -11.18 0.85
N VAL A 73 -7.20 -11.34 -0.38
CA VAL A 73 -6.79 -10.25 -1.27
C VAL A 73 -7.87 -10.02 -2.33
N THR A 74 -8.21 -8.76 -2.58
CA THR A 74 -9.19 -8.38 -3.60
C THR A 74 -8.65 -7.20 -4.42
N GLY A 75 -8.68 -7.31 -5.74
CA GLY A 75 -8.41 -6.23 -6.66
C GLY A 75 -9.68 -5.78 -7.36
N VAL A 76 -9.86 -4.48 -7.52
CA VAL A 76 -10.93 -3.87 -8.31
C VAL A 76 -10.30 -3.00 -9.38
N TYR A 77 -10.72 -3.22 -10.60
CA TYR A 77 -10.35 -2.45 -11.78
C TYR A 77 -11.61 -1.88 -12.43
N VAL A 78 -11.55 -0.62 -12.80
CA VAL A 78 -12.58 0.06 -13.60
C VAL A 78 -11.88 0.79 -14.72
N GLY A 79 -12.28 0.50 -15.95
CA GLY A 79 -11.72 1.09 -17.16
C GLY A 79 -12.53 0.69 -18.38
N PHE A 80 -12.24 1.31 -19.52
CA PHE A 80 -12.81 0.94 -20.80
C PHE A 80 -11.86 0.01 -21.57
N ASP A 81 -12.40 -0.86 -22.45
CA ASP A 81 -11.58 -1.72 -23.30
C ASP A 81 -10.71 -0.94 -24.29
N GLN A 82 -11.18 0.25 -24.69
CA GLN A 82 -10.41 1.20 -25.47
C GLN A 82 -10.01 2.38 -24.59
N LEU A 83 -8.80 2.91 -24.79
CA LEU A 83 -8.26 4.00 -24.00
C LEU A 83 -9.19 5.22 -24.06
N GLN A 84 -9.89 5.45 -22.95
CA GLN A 84 -10.86 6.53 -22.79
C GLN A 84 -10.91 6.93 -21.32
N SER A 85 -10.95 8.24 -21.05
CA SER A 85 -11.07 8.74 -19.69
C SER A 85 -12.41 8.34 -19.07
N LEU A 86 -12.36 7.90 -17.81
CA LEU A 86 -13.54 7.64 -16.96
C LEU A 86 -14.28 8.93 -16.60
N GLY A 87 -13.61 10.07 -16.75
CA GLY A 87 -14.12 11.39 -16.42
C GLY A 87 -13.32 12.09 -15.34
N LYS A 88 -13.51 13.39 -15.22
CA LYS A 88 -12.78 14.21 -14.25
C LYS A 88 -13.02 13.71 -12.82
N GLN A 89 -11.93 13.49 -12.09
CA GLN A 89 -11.92 13.01 -10.69
C GLN A 89 -12.39 11.57 -10.51
N GLU A 90 -12.53 10.75 -11.55
CA GLU A 90 -12.81 9.33 -11.45
C GLU A 90 -11.52 8.56 -11.17
N GLN A 91 -11.09 8.61 -9.90
CA GLN A 91 -9.85 8.03 -9.39
C GLN A 91 -10.12 6.74 -8.61
N GLY A 92 -9.08 5.93 -8.39
CA GLY A 92 -9.19 4.67 -7.68
C GLY A 92 -9.88 4.77 -6.31
N GLY A 93 -9.60 5.85 -5.56
CA GLY A 93 -10.22 6.10 -4.25
C GLY A 93 -11.70 6.48 -4.32
N ARG A 94 -12.16 7.02 -5.45
CA ARG A 94 -13.54 7.46 -5.66
C ARG A 94 -14.38 6.41 -6.37
N THR A 95 -13.80 5.71 -7.32
CA THR A 95 -14.49 4.78 -8.22
C THR A 95 -14.29 3.32 -7.79
N ALA A 96 -13.05 2.85 -7.64
CA ALA A 96 -12.76 1.46 -7.36
C ALA A 96 -12.90 1.09 -5.86
N ALA A 97 -12.50 1.99 -4.94
CA ALA A 97 -12.56 1.73 -3.51
C ALA A 97 -13.98 1.48 -2.96
N PRO A 98 -15.04 2.21 -3.38
CA PRO A 98 -16.41 1.90 -2.96
C PRO A 98 -16.91 0.54 -3.46
N ILE A 99 -16.52 0.12 -4.66
CA ILE A 99 -16.86 -1.20 -5.21
C ILE A 99 -16.19 -2.30 -4.37
N PHE A 100 -14.90 -2.11 -4.04
CA PHE A 100 -14.19 -2.98 -3.11
C PHE A 100 -14.93 -3.10 -1.77
N ARG A 101 -15.28 -1.96 -1.15
CA ARG A 101 -16.00 -1.93 0.12
C ARG A 101 -17.31 -2.71 0.04
N TYR A 102 -18.12 -2.45 -0.99
CA TYR A 102 -19.39 -3.13 -1.18
C TYR A 102 -19.21 -4.64 -1.27
N TYR A 103 -18.29 -5.12 -2.11
CA TYR A 103 -18.00 -6.54 -2.26
C TYR A 103 -17.51 -7.16 -0.94
N ARG A 104 -16.51 -6.54 -0.30
CA ARG A 104 -15.90 -7.07 0.92
C ARG A 104 -16.87 -7.07 2.10
N SER A 105 -17.75 -6.09 2.22
CA SER A 105 -18.77 -6.06 3.28
C SER A 105 -19.77 -7.22 3.18
N GLN A 106 -19.91 -7.87 2.02
CA GLN A 106 -20.80 -9.01 1.85
C GLN A 106 -20.14 -10.36 2.20
N ILE A 107 -18.82 -10.43 2.16
CA ILE A 107 -18.10 -11.69 2.26
C ILE A 107 -17.11 -11.77 3.43
N GLU A 108 -16.77 -10.65 4.05
CA GLU A 108 -15.73 -10.64 5.10
C GLU A 108 -16.11 -11.52 6.28
N ASP A 109 -17.39 -11.52 6.66
CA ASP A 109 -17.92 -12.35 7.74
C ASP A 109 -17.81 -13.86 7.47
N LEU A 110 -17.62 -14.30 6.23
CA LEU A 110 -17.37 -15.69 5.89
C LEU A 110 -15.99 -16.18 6.35
N TYR A 111 -15.09 -15.24 6.72
CA TYR A 111 -13.72 -15.50 7.15
C TYR A 111 -13.50 -15.15 8.63
N ASN A 112 -14.57 -15.09 9.44
CA ASN A 112 -14.49 -14.73 10.87
C ASN A 112 -13.71 -15.74 11.72
N ASP A 113 -13.50 -16.96 11.23
CA ASP A 113 -12.67 -17.99 11.85
C ASP A 113 -11.16 -17.78 11.60
N GLN A 114 -10.81 -16.84 10.72
CA GLN A 114 -9.43 -16.49 10.38
C GLN A 114 -8.92 -15.33 11.27
N PRO A 115 -7.59 -15.08 11.28
CA PRO A 115 -7.03 -13.94 12.01
C PRO A 115 -7.70 -12.62 11.58
N GLN A 116 -8.15 -11.83 12.56
CA GLN A 116 -8.86 -10.57 12.30
C GLN A 116 -7.90 -9.38 12.10
N ASP A 117 -6.63 -9.50 12.48
CA ASP A 117 -5.59 -8.50 12.20
C ASP A 117 -4.28 -9.20 11.80
N PHE A 118 -3.37 -8.44 11.23
CA PHE A 118 -2.05 -8.92 10.84
C PHE A 118 -1.21 -9.24 12.08
N THR A 119 -0.57 -10.41 12.09
CA THR A 119 0.28 -10.84 13.21
C THR A 119 1.57 -10.03 13.23
N MET A 120 1.81 -9.34 14.34
CA MET A 120 3.04 -8.58 14.54
C MET A 120 4.22 -9.52 14.81
N PRO A 121 5.27 -9.50 13.99
CA PRO A 121 6.46 -10.33 14.20
C PRO A 121 7.35 -9.78 15.33
N PRO A 122 8.24 -10.60 15.88
CA PRO A 122 9.21 -10.15 16.87
C PRO A 122 10.12 -9.03 16.31
N GLY A 123 10.55 -8.12 17.19
CA GLY A 123 11.46 -7.03 16.83
C GLY A 123 10.77 -5.82 16.18
N ILE A 124 9.44 -5.77 16.19
CA ILE A 124 8.65 -4.60 15.80
C ILE A 124 8.20 -3.83 17.03
N THR A 125 8.30 -2.51 16.94
CA THR A 125 7.72 -1.56 17.90
C THR A 125 6.72 -0.68 17.16
N MET A 126 5.55 -0.42 17.77
CA MET A 126 4.54 0.47 17.23
C MET A 126 4.68 1.88 17.81
N GLN A 127 4.70 2.89 16.95
CA GLN A 127 4.66 4.31 17.32
C GLN A 127 3.74 5.05 16.37
N ASP A 128 2.78 5.79 16.90
CA ASP A 128 1.82 6.61 16.13
C ASP A 128 1.10 5.81 15.01
N GLY A 129 0.80 4.54 15.26
CA GLY A 129 0.14 3.65 14.31
C GLY A 129 1.05 3.12 13.20
N LEU A 130 2.36 3.34 13.28
CA LEU A 130 3.37 2.83 12.36
C LEU A 130 4.25 1.78 13.02
N ALA A 131 4.71 0.82 12.24
CA ALA A 131 5.59 -0.25 12.69
C ALA A 131 7.06 0.09 12.38
N PHE A 132 7.92 -0.02 13.38
CA PHE A 132 9.36 0.20 13.26
C PHE A 132 10.13 -1.05 13.67
N GLN A 133 11.26 -1.31 13.00
CA GLN A 133 12.22 -2.33 13.43
C GLN A 133 13.18 -1.72 14.46
N GLY A 134 13.37 -2.40 15.58
CA GLY A 134 14.23 -1.93 16.68
C GLY A 134 13.53 -0.89 17.56
N VAL A 135 14.34 -0.13 18.32
CA VAL A 135 13.83 0.94 19.18
C VAL A 135 13.51 2.16 18.28
N PRO A 136 12.28 2.69 18.34
CA PRO A 136 11.96 3.93 17.62
C PRO A 136 12.89 5.05 18.08
N GLY A 137 13.43 5.79 17.12
CA GLY A 137 14.09 7.05 17.44
C GLY A 137 13.10 8.05 18.06
N PRO A 138 13.56 9.20 18.55
CA PRO A 138 12.68 10.25 19.05
C PRO A 138 11.66 10.59 17.95
N GLY A 139 10.38 10.60 18.32
CA GLY A 139 9.28 10.78 17.38
C GLY A 139 9.42 12.05 16.55
N LEU A 140 8.76 12.07 15.38
CA LEU A 140 8.73 13.24 14.46
C LEU A 140 8.35 14.56 15.14
N SER A 141 7.62 14.51 16.26
CA SER A 141 7.33 15.69 17.11
C SER A 141 8.56 16.30 17.78
N ALA A 142 9.71 15.61 17.81
CA ALA A 142 10.95 16.14 18.37
C ALA A 142 11.81 16.91 17.34
N ILE A 143 11.45 16.87 16.06
CA ILE A 143 12.22 17.51 14.99
C ILE A 143 11.83 19.00 14.84
N ASP A 144 10.62 19.37 15.23
CA ASP A 144 10.15 20.77 15.08
C ASP A 144 10.71 21.77 16.10
N ASN A 145 11.44 21.30 17.13
CA ASN A 145 12.01 22.18 18.16
C ASN A 145 13.54 22.37 18.07
N ALA A 146 14.18 21.90 17.00
CA ALA A 146 15.62 22.02 16.80
C ALA A 146 16.03 23.15 15.85
N SER A 147 15.18 24.14 15.64
CA SER A 147 15.54 25.37 14.90
C SER A 147 15.82 26.52 15.87
N GLU A 148 16.88 26.42 16.67
CA GLU A 148 17.60 27.58 17.18
C GLU A 148 19.05 27.50 16.69
N ASP A 149 19.32 28.37 15.73
CA ASP A 149 20.64 28.69 15.18
C ASP A 149 21.57 29.21 16.27
N PRO A 150 22.79 28.75 16.37
CA PRO A 150 23.87 29.63 16.79
C PRO A 150 24.73 30.02 15.59
N ALA A 151 24.72 31.29 15.33
CA ALA A 151 25.44 32.00 14.30
C ALA A 151 26.96 31.72 14.24
N THR A 152 27.46 31.94 13.03
CA THR A 152 28.82 32.34 12.64
C THR A 152 29.90 31.25 12.51
N GLY A 153 30.31 31.06 11.28
CA GLY A 153 31.52 30.35 10.87
C GLY A 153 31.62 30.26 9.35
N SER A 154 32.08 31.36 8.74
CA SER A 154 32.50 31.46 7.35
C SER A 154 33.49 30.35 6.94
N SER A 155 33.14 29.58 5.92
CA SER A 155 34.07 29.09 4.91
C SER A 155 33.30 28.39 3.78
N THR A 156 33.35 29.00 2.62
CA THR A 156 32.97 28.42 1.32
C THR A 156 33.85 27.23 0.97
N PRO A 157 33.29 26.15 0.50
CA PRO A 157 33.97 25.28 -0.46
C PRO A 157 33.24 25.28 -1.81
N GLU A 158 34.09 25.27 -2.83
CA GLU A 158 33.84 25.24 -4.25
C GLU A 158 32.84 24.13 -4.67
N THR A 159 31.99 24.47 -5.63
CA THR A 159 31.11 23.57 -6.36
C THR A 159 31.92 22.73 -7.35
N PRO A 160 31.76 21.39 -7.41
CA PRO A 160 32.03 20.66 -8.63
C PRO A 160 30.77 20.64 -9.51
N ASP A 161 30.98 21.16 -10.72
CA ASP A 161 30.14 21.01 -11.89
C ASP A 161 29.89 19.52 -12.20
N THR A 162 28.66 19.07 -12.20
CA THR A 162 28.23 17.83 -12.85
C THR A 162 26.91 18.07 -13.57
N SER A 163 27.05 18.61 -14.78
CA SER A 163 26.08 18.42 -15.85
C SER A 163 26.10 16.96 -16.31
N GLY A 164 24.96 16.30 -16.34
CA GLY A 164 24.74 15.08 -17.11
C GLY A 164 24.43 13.83 -16.30
N GLY A 165 23.22 13.33 -16.43
CA GLY A 165 22.93 11.92 -16.13
C GLY A 165 21.71 11.60 -15.26
N GLY A 166 20.61 12.29 -15.40
CA GLY A 166 19.36 12.00 -14.64
C GLY A 166 18.21 11.34 -15.42
N GLU A 167 18.29 11.24 -16.74
CA GLU A 167 17.16 10.81 -17.55
C GLU A 167 17.11 9.33 -17.92
N ASP A 168 18.16 8.58 -17.68
CA ASP A 168 18.28 7.19 -18.19
C ASP A 168 17.84 6.12 -17.18
N LEU A 169 17.70 6.46 -15.90
CA LEU A 169 17.29 5.48 -14.86
C LEU A 169 15.76 5.25 -14.79
N MET A 170 14.97 6.17 -15.30
CA MET A 170 13.49 6.04 -15.27
C MET A 170 12.92 5.21 -16.43
N ARG A 171 13.71 4.92 -17.46
CA ARG A 171 13.27 4.12 -18.63
C ARG A 171 13.43 2.61 -18.47
N GLN A 172 14.06 2.14 -17.41
CA GLN A 172 14.28 0.69 -17.18
C GLN A 172 13.34 0.05 -16.15
N MET A 173 12.39 0.80 -15.59
CA MET A 173 11.49 0.29 -14.54
C MET A 173 9.99 0.28 -14.93
N PHE A 174 9.67 0.39 -16.24
CA PHE A 174 8.31 0.15 -16.73
C PHE A 174 8.32 -0.69 -18.00
#